data_3966a1f4494901534e02518711a5a790
#
_entry.id   3966a1f4494901534e02518711a5a790
#
_cell.length_a   1.000
_cell.length_b   1.000
_cell.length_c   1.000
_cell.angle_alpha   90.00
_cell.angle_beta   90.00
_cell.angle_gamma   90.00
#
_symmetry.space_group_name_H-M   'P 1'
#
loop_
_entity.id
_entity.type
_entity.pdbx_description
1 polymer ?
#
loop_
_entity_poly.entity_id
_entity_poly.type
_entity_poly.pdbx_seq_one_letter_code
_entity_poly.pdbx_strand_id
1 'polypeptide(L)'
;MAEDTRKPEISIQVAEVLPGTEGFAAVLELAARVLAQDRYLTPVFPAADESHVLAAFWGARCVGFLRYLIQVIGADEGRPAVRYNGVALREGYVEAFGVDPQLRRGGVGTAMQEHAMRQCRVAGCYQMRSRSPVSSVENYALKLSAGYVLHPSRENDSYYFIIRL
;
A
#
# COMPACT_ATOMS: atom_id res chain seq x y z
N MET A 1 45.04 -4.28 -5.04
CA MET A 1 43.86 -5.05 -4.69
C MET A 1 42.77 -4.04 -4.40
N ALA A 2 41.81 -3.87 -5.30
CA ALA A 2 40.65 -3.00 -5.03
C ALA A 2 39.69 -3.77 -4.14
N GLU A 3 39.39 -3.26 -2.95
CA GLU A 3 38.31 -3.77 -2.11
C GLU A 3 36.98 -3.59 -2.88
N ASP A 4 36.34 -4.71 -3.16
CA ASP A 4 34.98 -4.76 -3.73
C ASP A 4 33.98 -4.24 -2.68
N THR A 5 33.77 -2.94 -2.67
CA THR A 5 32.78 -2.26 -1.82
C THR A 5 31.36 -2.42 -2.39
N ARG A 6 30.96 -3.63 -2.76
CA ARG A 6 29.54 -3.88 -3.00
C ARG A 6 28.79 -3.68 -1.70
N LYS A 7 27.95 -2.64 -1.66
CA LYS A 7 26.95 -2.51 -0.58
C LYS A 7 26.20 -3.83 -0.50
N PRO A 8 25.97 -4.40 0.70
CA PRO A 8 25.19 -5.61 0.84
C PRO A 8 23.85 -5.40 0.17
N GLU A 9 23.51 -6.27 -0.78
CA GLU A 9 22.22 -6.26 -1.45
C GLU A 9 21.14 -6.51 -0.40
N ILE A 10 20.33 -5.47 -0.11
CA ILE A 10 19.27 -5.56 0.88
C ILE A 10 18.19 -6.45 0.29
N SER A 11 18.14 -7.71 0.75
CA SER A 11 17.06 -8.61 0.39
C SER A 11 15.81 -8.25 1.19
N ILE A 12 14.85 -7.63 0.54
CA ILE A 12 13.54 -7.30 1.12
C ILE A 12 12.56 -8.43 0.83
N GLN A 13 11.98 -8.97 1.89
CA GLN A 13 10.88 -9.94 1.79
C GLN A 13 9.55 -9.24 2.09
N VAL A 14 8.59 -9.37 1.20
CA VAL A 14 7.22 -8.87 1.39
C VAL A 14 6.30 -10.05 1.63
N ALA A 15 5.58 -10.00 2.74
CA ALA A 15 4.61 -11.04 3.11
C ALA A 15 3.32 -10.43 3.67
N GLU A 16 2.22 -11.13 3.47
CA GLU A 16 0.98 -10.82 4.16
C GLU A 16 1.06 -11.25 5.62
N VAL A 17 0.58 -10.40 6.52
CA VAL A 17 0.56 -10.64 7.96
C VAL A 17 -0.88 -10.57 8.47
N LEU A 18 -1.22 -11.51 9.35
CA LEU A 18 -2.57 -11.62 9.90
C LEU A 18 -2.64 -11.00 11.30
N PRO A 19 -3.78 -10.39 11.68
CA PRO A 19 -4.02 -9.91 13.04
C PRO A 19 -3.71 -11.01 14.08
N GLY A 20 -3.08 -10.62 15.19
CA GLY A 20 -2.68 -11.54 16.26
C GLY A 20 -1.36 -12.26 16.05
N THR A 21 -0.66 -12.05 14.93
CA THR A 21 0.69 -12.59 14.69
C THR A 21 1.78 -11.60 15.12
N GLU A 22 2.99 -12.11 15.36
CA GLU A 22 4.16 -11.26 15.64
C GLU A 22 4.46 -10.30 14.48
N GLY A 23 4.30 -10.75 13.25
CA GLY A 23 4.47 -9.91 12.07
C GLY A 23 3.51 -8.73 12.03
N PHE A 24 2.25 -8.94 12.41
CA PHE A 24 1.27 -7.87 12.50
C PHE A 24 1.58 -6.89 13.65
N ALA A 25 2.03 -7.41 14.80
CA ALA A 25 2.48 -6.56 15.91
C ALA A 25 3.66 -5.66 15.51
N ALA A 26 4.64 -6.21 14.77
CA ALA A 26 5.77 -5.45 14.25
C ALA A 26 5.33 -4.34 13.25
N VAL A 27 4.30 -4.60 12.46
CA VAL A 27 3.70 -3.59 11.57
C VAL A 27 3.03 -2.47 12.37
N LEU A 28 2.25 -2.80 13.41
CA LEU A 28 1.61 -1.79 14.27
C LEU A 28 2.64 -0.88 14.94
N GLU A 29 3.72 -1.46 15.46
CA GLU A 29 4.81 -0.72 16.08
C GLU A 29 5.49 0.23 15.09
N LEU A 30 5.81 -0.25 13.89
CA LEU A 30 6.42 0.57 12.83
C LEU A 30 5.48 1.71 12.42
N ALA A 31 4.20 1.42 12.21
CA ALA A 31 3.21 2.40 11.77
C ALA A 31 2.98 3.52 12.79
N ALA A 32 2.92 3.18 14.08
CA ALA A 32 2.80 4.15 15.16
C ALA A 32 4.03 5.07 15.22
N ARG A 33 5.23 4.48 15.10
CA ARG A 33 6.50 5.21 15.18
C ARG A 33 6.76 6.11 14.00
N VAL A 34 6.42 5.65 12.78
CA VAL A 34 6.84 6.33 11.54
C VAL A 34 5.87 7.42 11.10
N LEU A 35 4.58 7.21 11.21
CA LEU A 35 3.58 8.13 10.63
C LEU A 35 2.32 8.27 11.48
N ALA A 36 2.27 7.72 12.69
CA ALA A 36 1.06 7.62 13.52
C ALA A 36 -0.12 6.99 12.73
N GLN A 37 0.18 5.99 11.89
CA GLN A 37 -0.80 5.32 11.02
C GLN A 37 -1.33 4.00 11.57
N ASP A 38 -0.94 3.59 12.77
CA ASP A 38 -1.42 2.38 13.43
C ASP A 38 -2.95 2.32 13.48
N ARG A 39 -3.62 3.45 13.65
CA ARG A 39 -5.08 3.56 13.61
C ARG A 39 -5.72 3.11 12.29
N TYR A 40 -5.00 3.15 11.18
CA TYR A 40 -5.48 2.70 9.87
C TYR A 40 -5.22 1.22 9.61
N LEU A 41 -4.53 0.54 10.50
CA LEU A 41 -4.19 -0.87 10.36
C LEU A 41 -5.16 -1.78 11.11
N THR A 42 -5.84 -1.25 12.11
CA THR A 42 -6.90 -1.94 12.83
C THR A 42 -8.21 -1.82 12.06
N PRO A 43 -8.91 -2.91 11.76
CA PRO A 43 -10.19 -2.84 11.07
C PRO A 43 -11.22 -2.16 11.98
N VAL A 44 -11.53 -0.91 11.67
CA VAL A 44 -12.62 -0.16 12.34
C VAL A 44 -13.94 -0.37 11.59
N PHE A 45 -13.91 -0.92 10.37
CA PHE A 45 -15.10 -1.09 9.54
C PHE A 45 -15.34 -2.57 9.22
N PRO A 46 -16.48 -3.12 9.68
CA PRO A 46 -16.86 -4.50 9.38
C PRO A 46 -17.29 -4.74 7.92
N ALA A 47 -17.32 -3.71 7.10
CA ALA A 47 -17.88 -3.76 5.75
C ALA A 47 -16.86 -3.92 4.61
N ALA A 48 -15.57 -4.03 4.91
CA ALA A 48 -14.61 -4.34 3.87
C ALA A 48 -14.57 -5.86 3.66
N ASP A 49 -15.03 -6.30 2.52
CA ASP A 49 -15.13 -7.72 2.18
C ASP A 49 -13.77 -8.43 2.27
N GLU A 50 -12.68 -7.74 1.98
CA GLU A 50 -11.32 -8.28 2.05
C GLU A 50 -10.34 -7.18 2.48
N SER A 51 -9.69 -7.36 3.63
CA SER A 51 -8.64 -6.48 4.14
C SER A 51 -7.31 -7.23 4.19
N HIS A 52 -6.28 -6.66 3.61
CA HIS A 52 -4.95 -7.24 3.51
C HIS A 52 -3.91 -6.30 4.13
N VAL A 53 -3.01 -6.83 4.94
CA VAL A 53 -1.86 -6.12 5.48
C VAL A 53 -0.59 -6.79 5.02
N LEU A 54 0.24 -6.05 4.29
CA LEU A 54 1.57 -6.48 3.88
C LEU A 54 2.62 -5.89 4.81
N ALA A 55 3.61 -6.69 5.15
CA ALA A 55 4.82 -6.26 5.82
C ALA A 55 6.04 -6.48 4.91
N ALA A 56 6.96 -5.54 4.91
CA ALA A 56 8.26 -5.71 4.31
C ALA A 56 9.28 -5.95 5.42
N PHE A 57 10.10 -6.98 5.26
CA PHE A 57 11.11 -7.37 6.22
C PHE A 57 12.52 -7.29 5.61
N TRP A 58 13.44 -6.76 6.36
CA TRP A 58 14.87 -6.90 6.16
C TRP A 58 15.45 -7.78 7.28
N GLY A 59 15.74 -9.04 6.96
CA GLY A 59 15.96 -10.06 7.99
C GLY A 59 14.72 -10.19 8.88
N ALA A 60 14.91 -10.07 10.19
CA ALA A 60 13.79 -10.11 11.16
C ALA A 60 13.13 -8.75 11.41
N ARG A 61 13.68 -7.65 10.86
CA ARG A 61 13.21 -6.29 11.12
C ARG A 61 12.08 -5.92 10.14
N CYS A 62 10.93 -5.52 10.65
CA CYS A 62 9.89 -4.90 9.85
C CYS A 62 10.31 -3.48 9.44
N VAL A 63 10.34 -3.22 8.14
CA VAL A 63 10.84 -1.98 7.53
C VAL A 63 9.83 -1.27 6.66
N GLY A 64 8.68 -1.85 6.44
CA GLY A 64 7.59 -1.25 5.70
C GLY A 64 6.27 -1.95 5.93
N PHE A 65 5.19 -1.25 5.67
CA PHE A 65 3.83 -1.77 5.74
C PHE A 65 2.96 -1.16 4.64
N LEU A 66 1.97 -1.94 4.21
CA LEU A 66 0.93 -1.49 3.29
C LEU A 66 -0.36 -2.22 3.64
N ARG A 67 -1.44 -1.46 3.89
CA ARG A 67 -2.77 -2.02 4.02
C ARG A 67 -3.62 -1.62 2.84
N TYR A 68 -4.34 -2.56 2.27
CA TYR A 68 -5.32 -2.31 1.23
C TYR A 68 -6.59 -3.15 1.43
N LEU A 69 -7.68 -2.63 0.88
CA LEU A 69 -8.97 -3.30 0.83
C LEU A 69 -9.26 -3.70 -0.61
N ILE A 70 -9.87 -4.86 -0.82
CA ILE A 70 -10.49 -5.20 -2.08
C ILE A 70 -11.98 -4.90 -1.96
N GLN A 71 -12.47 -3.98 -2.77
CA GLN A 71 -13.82 -3.48 -2.71
C GLN A 71 -14.38 -3.17 -4.11
N VAL A 72 -15.68 -2.94 -4.20
CA VAL A 72 -16.30 -2.32 -5.40
C VAL A 72 -15.79 -0.89 -5.51
N ILE A 73 -15.46 -0.44 -6.72
CA ILE A 73 -14.95 0.90 -6.96
C ILE A 73 -15.90 1.95 -6.39
N GLY A 74 -15.39 2.82 -5.51
CA GLY A 74 -16.13 3.90 -4.86
C GLY A 74 -17.00 3.47 -3.67
N ALA A 75 -16.89 2.24 -3.19
CA ALA A 75 -17.64 1.77 -2.02
C ALA A 75 -17.36 2.58 -0.75
N ASP A 76 -16.09 3.00 -0.56
CA ASP A 76 -15.66 3.86 0.54
C ASP A 76 -16.33 5.26 0.54
N GLU A 77 -16.84 5.69 -0.61
CA GLU A 77 -17.57 6.96 -0.78
C GLU A 77 -19.09 6.77 -0.92
N GLY A 78 -19.60 5.55 -0.77
CA GLY A 78 -21.01 5.23 -0.94
C GLY A 78 -21.51 5.40 -2.39
N ARG A 79 -20.63 5.30 -3.38
CA ARG A 79 -20.99 5.44 -4.79
C ARG A 79 -21.66 4.19 -5.32
N PRO A 80 -22.62 4.34 -6.26
CA PRO A 80 -23.19 3.20 -6.97
C PRO A 80 -22.12 2.40 -7.72
N ALA A 81 -22.25 1.08 -7.74
CA ALA A 81 -21.32 0.20 -8.43
C ALA A 81 -21.28 0.47 -9.93
N VAL A 82 -20.10 0.65 -10.49
CA VAL A 82 -19.87 0.63 -11.94
C VAL A 82 -19.83 -0.81 -12.41
N ARG A 83 -20.68 -1.14 -13.39
CA ARG A 83 -20.75 -2.49 -13.97
C ARG A 83 -20.27 -2.49 -15.41
N TYR A 84 -19.49 -3.49 -15.75
CA TYR A 84 -19.08 -3.79 -17.11
C TYR A 84 -19.42 -5.24 -17.45
N ASN A 85 -20.18 -5.45 -18.51
CA ASN A 85 -20.73 -6.77 -18.86
C ASN A 85 -21.46 -7.47 -17.70
N GLY A 86 -22.24 -6.70 -16.91
CA GLY A 86 -23.00 -7.21 -15.77
C GLY A 86 -22.21 -7.40 -14.47
N VAL A 87 -20.88 -7.30 -14.51
CA VAL A 87 -20.00 -7.50 -13.35
C VAL A 87 -19.61 -6.16 -12.73
N ALA A 88 -19.73 -6.02 -11.41
CA ALA A 88 -19.26 -4.84 -10.69
C ALA A 88 -17.73 -4.76 -10.74
N LEU A 89 -17.19 -3.61 -11.13
CA LEU A 89 -15.75 -3.40 -11.14
C LEU A 89 -15.23 -3.24 -9.71
N ARG A 90 -14.14 -3.94 -9.42
CA ARG A 90 -13.48 -3.94 -8.10
C ARG A 90 -12.14 -3.23 -8.17
N GLU A 91 -11.67 -2.77 -7.02
CA GLU A 91 -10.37 -2.12 -6.87
C GLU A 91 -9.64 -2.59 -5.62
N GLY A 92 -8.32 -2.48 -5.64
CA GLY A 92 -7.51 -2.45 -4.44
C GLY A 92 -7.41 -1.01 -3.94
N TYR A 93 -7.97 -0.71 -2.77
CA TYR A 93 -7.90 0.62 -2.17
C TYR A 93 -6.86 0.63 -1.04
N VAL A 94 -5.77 1.37 -1.24
CA VAL A 94 -4.68 1.49 -0.24
C VAL A 94 -5.08 2.52 0.81
N GLU A 95 -5.18 2.07 2.07
CA GLU A 95 -5.54 2.92 3.21
C GLU A 95 -4.34 3.40 4.02
N ALA A 96 -3.31 2.55 4.14
CA ALA A 96 -2.11 2.87 4.89
C ALA A 96 -0.87 2.37 4.16
N PHE A 97 0.17 3.18 4.16
CA PHE A 97 1.44 2.85 3.52
C PHE A 97 2.58 3.61 4.17
N GLY A 98 3.64 2.92 4.53
CA GLY A 98 4.82 3.55 5.10
C GLY A 98 6.07 2.70 4.97
N VAL A 99 7.20 3.37 4.94
CA VAL A 99 8.55 2.78 4.92
C VAL A 99 9.39 3.44 5.99
N ASP A 100 10.16 2.65 6.71
CA ASP A 100 11.14 3.15 7.68
C ASP A 100 12.01 4.23 7.02
N PRO A 101 12.08 5.45 7.59
CA PRO A 101 12.82 6.57 6.99
C PRO A 101 14.26 6.25 6.64
N GLN A 102 14.92 5.39 7.43
CA GLN A 102 16.32 4.99 7.20
C GLN A 102 16.51 4.11 5.96
N LEU A 103 15.43 3.48 5.47
CA LEU A 103 15.46 2.55 4.34
C LEU A 103 14.67 3.05 3.13
N ARG A 104 14.24 4.30 3.15
CA ARG A 104 13.64 4.95 1.98
C ARG A 104 14.63 4.99 0.83
N ARG A 105 14.11 4.99 -0.41
CA ARG A 105 14.89 4.91 -1.65
C ARG A 105 15.69 3.60 -1.82
N GLY A 106 15.46 2.60 -0.96
CA GLY A 106 16.04 1.25 -1.07
C GLY A 106 15.13 0.22 -1.76
N GLY A 107 14.09 0.66 -2.47
CA GLY A 107 13.18 -0.23 -3.20
C GLY A 107 12.07 -0.87 -2.35
N VAL A 108 12.03 -0.66 -1.04
CA VAL A 108 11.04 -1.25 -0.12
C VAL A 108 9.62 -0.89 -0.55
N GLY A 109 9.35 0.39 -0.78
CA GLY A 109 8.04 0.87 -1.20
C GLY A 109 7.60 0.29 -2.55
N THR A 110 8.51 0.23 -3.51
CA THR A 110 8.27 -0.37 -4.83
C THR A 110 7.90 -1.86 -4.69
N ALA A 111 8.66 -2.63 -3.93
CA ALA A 111 8.42 -4.05 -3.72
C ALA A 111 7.03 -4.32 -3.11
N MET A 112 6.61 -3.52 -2.13
CA MET A 112 5.28 -3.65 -1.52
C MET A 112 4.15 -3.27 -2.49
N GLN A 113 4.31 -2.18 -3.25
CA GLN A 113 3.33 -1.76 -4.26
C GLN A 113 3.15 -2.84 -5.35
N GLU A 114 4.25 -3.38 -5.86
CA GLU A 114 4.22 -4.45 -6.86
C GLU A 114 3.56 -5.72 -6.31
N HIS A 115 3.84 -6.07 -5.04
CA HIS A 115 3.22 -7.23 -4.40
C HIS A 115 1.70 -7.04 -4.29
N ALA A 116 1.24 -5.90 -3.79
CA ALA A 116 -0.19 -5.58 -3.69
C ALA A 116 -0.87 -5.58 -5.07
N MET A 117 -0.25 -4.98 -6.08
CA MET A 117 -0.78 -4.98 -7.46
C MET A 117 -0.92 -6.39 -8.02
N ARG A 118 0.06 -7.28 -7.78
CA ARG A 118 -0.06 -8.69 -8.21
C ARG A 118 -1.23 -9.39 -7.54
N GLN A 119 -1.40 -9.22 -6.22
CA GLN A 119 -2.53 -9.81 -5.50
C GLN A 119 -3.87 -9.29 -6.00
N CYS A 120 -3.98 -7.98 -6.22
CA CYS A 120 -5.19 -7.36 -6.77
C CYS A 120 -5.53 -7.86 -8.19
N ARG A 121 -4.51 -8.06 -9.05
CA ARG A 121 -4.72 -8.67 -10.38
C ARG A 121 -5.27 -10.08 -10.27
N VAL A 122 -4.70 -10.91 -9.41
CA VAL A 122 -5.18 -12.29 -9.16
C VAL A 122 -6.62 -12.28 -8.64
N ALA A 123 -6.98 -11.32 -7.80
CA ALA A 123 -8.33 -11.14 -7.29
C ALA A 123 -9.31 -10.54 -8.32
N GLY A 124 -8.87 -10.23 -9.55
CA GLY A 124 -9.71 -9.67 -10.61
C GLY A 124 -10.05 -8.19 -10.44
N CYS A 125 -9.26 -7.44 -9.71
CA CYS A 125 -9.43 -6.00 -9.60
C CYS A 125 -9.13 -5.30 -10.93
N TYR A 126 -9.95 -4.31 -11.26
CA TYR A 126 -9.76 -3.47 -12.45
C TYR A 126 -8.64 -2.45 -12.27
N GLN A 127 -8.55 -1.90 -11.06
CA GLN A 127 -7.59 -0.85 -10.71
C GLN A 127 -7.09 -0.96 -9.28
N MET A 128 -6.01 -0.22 -9.00
CA MET A 128 -5.59 0.10 -7.63
C MET A 128 -5.66 1.61 -7.43
N ARG A 129 -6.14 2.03 -6.27
CA ARG A 129 -6.30 3.43 -5.91
C ARG A 129 -5.75 3.71 -4.52
N SER A 130 -5.18 4.90 -4.34
CA SER A 130 -4.85 5.44 -3.02
C SER A 130 -5.04 6.95 -3.01
N ARG A 131 -5.19 7.54 -1.82
CA ARG A 131 -5.22 8.99 -1.63
C ARG A 131 -3.97 9.43 -0.86
N SER A 132 -3.38 10.55 -1.24
CA SER A 132 -2.26 11.13 -0.52
C SER A 132 -2.33 12.65 -0.52
N PRO A 133 -2.01 13.30 0.62
CA PRO A 133 -1.91 14.74 0.68
C PRO A 133 -0.72 15.25 -0.15
N VAL A 134 -0.81 16.43 -0.70
CA VAL A 134 0.25 17.05 -1.53
C VAL A 134 1.58 17.20 -0.80
N SER A 135 1.56 17.21 0.54
CA SER A 135 2.76 17.25 1.38
C SER A 135 3.59 15.97 1.34
N SER A 136 3.02 14.85 0.87
CA SER A 136 3.72 13.56 0.79
C SER A 136 4.57 13.41 -0.47
N VAL A 137 5.54 14.29 -0.67
CA VAL A 137 6.34 14.39 -1.92
C VAL A 137 7.00 13.08 -2.31
N GLU A 138 7.55 12.32 -1.35
CA GLU A 138 8.22 11.03 -1.64
C GLU A 138 7.25 9.97 -2.15
N ASN A 139 6.02 9.96 -1.61
CA ASN A 139 4.98 9.06 -2.08
C ASN A 139 4.51 9.42 -3.49
N TYR A 140 4.46 10.71 -3.82
CA TYR A 140 4.18 11.18 -5.19
C TYR A 140 5.24 10.66 -6.16
N ALA A 141 6.52 10.84 -5.85
CA ALA A 141 7.61 10.37 -6.70
C ALA A 141 7.53 8.83 -6.92
N LEU A 142 7.29 8.07 -5.87
CA LEU A 142 7.13 6.61 -5.96
C LEU A 142 5.97 6.22 -6.87
N LYS A 143 4.81 6.82 -6.67
CA LYS A 143 3.59 6.46 -7.40
C LYS A 143 3.64 6.86 -8.87
N LEU A 144 4.12 8.06 -9.17
CA LEU A 144 4.27 8.53 -10.54
C LEU A 144 5.29 7.69 -11.31
N SER A 145 6.40 7.30 -10.69
CA SER A 145 7.38 6.41 -11.32
C SER A 145 6.84 4.99 -11.57
N ALA A 146 5.88 4.56 -10.77
CA ALA A 146 5.20 3.27 -10.94
C ALA A 146 4.06 3.29 -11.99
N GLY A 147 3.78 4.45 -12.60
CA GLY A 147 2.78 4.60 -13.66
C GLY A 147 1.38 4.97 -13.18
N TYR A 148 1.23 5.39 -11.93
CA TYR A 148 -0.05 5.93 -11.45
C TYR A 148 -0.37 7.27 -12.12
N VAL A 149 -1.65 7.50 -12.36
CA VAL A 149 -2.19 8.80 -12.80
C VAL A 149 -2.86 9.50 -11.63
N LEU A 150 -2.83 10.84 -11.66
CA LEU A 150 -3.45 11.68 -10.65
C LEU A 150 -4.90 12.01 -11.02
N HIS A 151 -5.75 11.99 -10.01
CA HIS A 151 -7.13 12.46 -10.11
C HIS A 151 -7.47 13.31 -8.88
N PRO A 152 -8.11 14.48 -9.05
CA PRO A 152 -8.52 15.30 -7.91
C PRO A 152 -9.35 14.49 -6.91
N SER A 153 -9.04 14.64 -5.62
CA SER A 153 -9.87 14.10 -4.56
C SER A 153 -10.95 15.11 -4.17
N ARG A 154 -11.84 14.72 -3.25
CA ARG A 154 -12.84 15.67 -2.70
C ARG A 154 -12.20 16.76 -1.85
N GLU A 155 -11.05 16.45 -1.25
CA GLU A 155 -10.31 17.39 -0.42
C GLU A 155 -9.28 18.10 -1.28
N ASN A 156 -9.23 19.43 -1.17
CA ASN A 156 -8.39 20.27 -2.03
C ASN A 156 -6.88 20.21 -1.71
N ASP A 157 -6.50 19.48 -0.67
CA ASP A 157 -5.10 19.27 -0.25
C ASP A 157 -4.53 17.89 -0.64
N SER A 158 -5.29 17.09 -1.39
CA SER A 158 -4.91 15.72 -1.74
C SER A 158 -5.36 15.30 -3.14
N TYR A 159 -4.72 14.25 -3.64
CA TYR A 159 -5.06 13.61 -4.91
C TYR A 159 -5.24 12.11 -4.74
N TYR A 160 -6.08 11.53 -5.58
CA TYR A 160 -6.09 10.10 -5.83
C TYR A 160 -4.99 9.74 -6.82
N PHE A 161 -4.32 8.64 -6.53
CA PHE A 161 -3.44 7.94 -7.44
C PHE A 161 -4.14 6.69 -7.91
N ILE A 162 -4.30 6.52 -9.20
CA ILE A 162 -5.03 5.40 -9.79
C ILE A 162 -4.13 4.74 -10.83
N ILE A 163 -4.04 3.42 -10.77
CA ILE A 163 -3.38 2.62 -11.79
C ILE A 163 -4.30 1.48 -12.24
N ARG A 164 -4.42 1.29 -13.54
CA ARG A 164 -5.12 0.12 -14.10
C ARG A 164 -4.27 -1.13 -13.88
N LEU A 165 -4.89 -2.22 -13.49
CA LEU A 165 -4.25 -3.50 -13.24
C LEU A 165 -4.37 -4.47 -14.42
#